data_cbe37ba3a991e47d13ff56bdd9119f67
#
_entry.id   cbe37ba3a991e47d13ff56bdd9119f67
#
_cell.length_a   1.000
_cell.length_b   1.000
_cell.length_c   1.000
_cell.angle_alpha   90.00
_cell.angle_beta   90.00
_cell.angle_gamma   90.00
#
_symmetry.space_group_name_H-M   'P 1'
#
loop_
_entity.id
_entity.type
_entity.pdbx_description
1 polymer ?
#
loop_
_entity_poly.entity_id
_entity_poly.type
_entity_poly.pdbx_seq_one_letter_code
_entity_poly.pdbx_strand_id
1 'polypeptide(L)'
;WVLVGMLGFTTTTVGTVSSDSPAMQAGLAAGDKIVRIDDTKIETWNDVSAAIAAAEGKPLSFTVQSDGENRDLTITPQLMRAQDANGQETQYYAVGITCRISHNPLKAIAAGTQTTWNMTKTMFSALGDLATGRANADDLSGPVGMVQMVSRTSEYGWVYYGFLTILICLNLAVINMLPLPALDGGRILFVLFTMITGKKVSEKVEGTVHIIGLVLLLALMLYVTKNDIFRLIG
;
A
#
# COMPACT_ATOMS: atom_id res chain seq x y z
N TRP A 1 -8.31 5.30 -12.66
CA TRP A 1 -8.30 6.74 -12.55
C TRP A 1 -9.71 7.32 -12.32
N VAL A 2 -10.69 6.93 -13.13
CA VAL A 2 -12.09 7.37 -13.00
C VAL A 2 -12.64 6.98 -11.61
N LEU A 3 -12.38 5.76 -11.16
CA LEU A 3 -12.76 5.28 -9.83
C LEU A 3 -12.15 6.14 -8.70
N VAL A 4 -10.85 6.43 -8.76
CA VAL A 4 -10.19 7.29 -7.75
C VAL A 4 -10.77 8.71 -7.75
N GLY A 5 -11.12 9.24 -8.93
CA GLY A 5 -11.80 10.53 -9.03
C GLY A 5 -13.20 10.56 -8.43
N MET A 6 -13.96 9.47 -8.58
CA MET A 6 -15.31 9.31 -8.03
C MET A 6 -15.32 9.02 -6.52
N LEU A 7 -14.38 8.21 -6.05
CA LEU A 7 -14.27 7.81 -4.65
C LEU A 7 -13.60 8.87 -3.78
N GLY A 8 -12.89 9.82 -4.40
CA GLY A 8 -12.07 10.79 -3.71
C GLY A 8 -10.71 10.23 -3.33
N PHE A 9 -9.76 11.09 -3.04
CA PHE A 9 -8.42 10.74 -2.59
C PHE A 9 -8.06 11.56 -1.35
N THR A 10 -7.23 10.96 -0.50
CA THR A 10 -6.72 11.61 0.70
C THR A 10 -5.75 12.73 0.33
N THR A 11 -5.88 13.87 0.99
CA THR A 11 -4.97 15.00 0.83
C THR A 11 -4.15 15.18 2.11
N THR A 12 -3.08 15.96 2.05
CA THR A 12 -2.32 16.36 3.23
C THR A 12 -3.00 17.48 4.03
N THR A 13 -4.23 17.85 3.64
CA THR A 13 -5.06 18.82 4.36
C THR A 13 -5.81 18.12 5.47
N VAL A 14 -5.82 18.74 6.63
CA VAL A 14 -6.56 18.26 7.81
C VAL A 14 -8.06 18.36 7.55
N GLY A 15 -8.78 17.25 7.69
CA GLY A 15 -10.23 17.19 7.54
C GLY A 15 -10.93 17.57 8.82
N THR A 16 -10.65 16.83 9.89
CA THR A 16 -11.17 17.12 11.24
C THR A 16 -10.05 17.01 12.27
N VAL A 17 -10.21 17.74 13.37
CA VAL A 17 -9.36 17.63 14.56
C VAL A 17 -10.27 17.21 15.71
N SER A 18 -9.90 16.13 16.39
CA SER A 18 -10.66 15.59 17.52
C SER A 18 -10.58 16.52 18.71
N SER A 19 -11.68 16.66 19.46
CA SER A 19 -11.71 17.38 20.72
C SER A 19 -10.70 16.77 21.70
N ASP A 20 -10.06 17.62 22.49
CA ASP A 20 -9.07 17.24 23.50
C ASP A 20 -7.83 16.49 22.95
N SER A 21 -7.60 16.51 21.63
CA SER A 21 -6.45 15.89 21.01
C SER A 21 -5.19 16.75 21.13
N PRO A 22 -3.99 16.12 21.05
CA PRO A 22 -2.73 16.87 21.01
C PRO A 22 -2.67 17.89 19.87
N ALA A 23 -3.28 17.57 18.71
CA ALA A 23 -3.34 18.47 17.57
C ALA A 23 -4.17 19.72 17.87
N MET A 24 -5.32 19.56 18.54
CA MET A 24 -6.17 20.69 18.94
C MET A 24 -5.47 21.58 19.97
N GLN A 25 -4.80 20.98 20.94
CA GLN A 25 -4.06 21.72 21.99
C GLN A 25 -2.89 22.54 21.39
N ALA A 26 -2.26 22.01 20.32
CA ALA A 26 -1.21 22.72 19.60
C ALA A 26 -1.72 23.81 18.64
N GLY A 27 -3.06 23.93 18.48
CA GLY A 27 -3.68 24.93 17.61
C GLY A 27 -3.77 24.53 16.15
N LEU A 28 -3.67 23.22 15.83
CA LEU A 28 -3.95 22.72 14.49
C LEU A 28 -5.44 22.76 14.22
N ALA A 29 -5.84 23.27 13.04
CA ALA A 29 -7.24 23.44 12.65
C ALA A 29 -7.62 22.63 11.41
N ALA A 30 -8.91 22.34 11.28
CA ALA A 30 -9.44 21.77 10.04
C ALA A 30 -9.24 22.76 8.88
N GLY A 31 -8.72 22.25 7.77
CA GLY A 31 -8.34 23.07 6.61
C GLY A 31 -6.85 23.37 6.49
N ASP A 32 -6.08 23.22 7.56
CA ASP A 32 -4.63 23.38 7.53
C ASP A 32 -4.01 22.29 6.63
N LYS A 33 -3.05 22.67 5.81
CA LYS A 33 -2.31 21.74 4.96
C LYS A 33 -0.97 21.40 5.61
N ILE A 34 -0.72 20.14 5.91
CA ILE A 34 0.57 19.68 6.43
C ILE A 34 1.57 19.64 5.28
N VAL A 35 2.68 20.37 5.41
CA VAL A 35 3.72 20.51 4.39
C VAL A 35 4.97 19.74 4.78
N ARG A 36 5.31 19.72 6.06
CA ARG A 36 6.51 19.06 6.59
C ARG A 36 6.27 18.61 8.02
N ILE A 37 6.92 17.52 8.41
CA ILE A 37 7.01 17.06 9.79
C ILE A 37 8.49 16.81 10.07
N ASP A 38 9.06 17.52 11.02
CA ASP A 38 10.49 17.63 11.26
C ASP A 38 11.23 17.95 9.94
N ASP A 39 12.20 17.11 9.55
CA ASP A 39 12.95 17.26 8.29
C ASP A 39 12.26 16.57 7.09
N THR A 40 11.15 15.84 7.31
CA THR A 40 10.47 15.07 6.28
C THR A 40 9.43 15.91 5.56
N LYS A 41 9.59 16.08 4.24
CA LYS A 41 8.56 16.68 3.39
C LYS A 41 7.36 15.74 3.27
N ILE A 42 6.17 16.27 3.46
CA ILE A 42 4.91 15.53 3.40
C ILE A 42 4.27 15.69 2.02
N GLU A 43 4.15 14.60 1.29
CA GLU A 43 3.52 14.55 -0.03
C GLU A 43 2.19 13.78 -0.01
N THR A 44 2.06 12.80 0.88
CA THR A 44 0.87 11.96 1.03
C THR A 44 0.41 11.92 2.50
N TRP A 45 -0.84 11.48 2.74
CA TRP A 45 -1.32 11.25 4.10
C TRP A 45 -0.59 10.09 4.79
N ASN A 46 -0.09 9.12 4.01
CA ASN A 46 0.72 8.03 4.56
C ASN A 46 2.03 8.54 5.16
N ASP A 47 2.63 9.58 4.60
CA ASP A 47 3.85 10.19 5.15
C ASP A 47 3.56 10.79 6.53
N VAL A 48 2.37 11.42 6.70
CA VAL A 48 1.92 11.93 8.00
C VAL A 48 1.79 10.80 9.02
N SER A 49 1.11 9.73 8.64
CA SER A 49 0.91 8.56 9.51
C SER A 49 2.21 7.88 9.88
N ALA A 50 3.13 7.73 8.91
CA ALA A 50 4.44 7.14 9.12
C ALA A 50 5.31 7.99 10.05
N ALA A 51 5.33 9.31 9.87
CA ALA A 51 6.08 10.22 10.75
C ALA A 51 5.57 10.17 12.19
N ILE A 52 4.25 10.17 12.39
CA ILE A 52 3.64 10.07 13.72
C ILE A 52 3.98 8.74 14.39
N ALA A 53 3.91 7.62 13.64
CA ALA A 53 4.24 6.30 14.16
C ALA A 53 5.73 6.19 14.55
N ALA A 54 6.62 6.69 13.69
CA ALA A 54 8.08 6.66 13.91
C ALA A 54 8.54 7.52 15.10
N ALA A 55 7.74 8.50 15.50
CA ALA A 55 8.06 9.36 16.64
C ALA A 55 7.96 8.67 18.00
N GLU A 56 7.21 7.56 18.10
CA GLU A 56 7.05 6.79 19.35
C GLU A 56 6.67 7.65 20.56
N GLY A 57 5.84 8.68 20.34
CA GLY A 57 5.40 9.62 21.38
C GLY A 57 6.35 10.79 21.66
N LYS A 58 7.42 10.95 20.88
CA LYS A 58 8.28 12.13 20.97
C LYS A 58 7.63 13.35 20.32
N PRO A 59 7.90 14.58 20.78
CA PRO A 59 7.40 15.80 20.15
C PRO A 59 7.87 15.91 18.70
N LEU A 60 6.96 16.25 17.80
CA LEU A 60 7.19 16.47 16.36
C LEU A 60 6.92 17.93 16.01
N SER A 61 7.74 18.50 15.13
CA SER A 61 7.53 19.84 14.57
C SER A 61 6.74 19.72 13.27
N PHE A 62 5.49 20.19 13.28
CA PHE A 62 4.63 20.24 12.10
C PHE A 62 4.73 21.62 11.46
N THR A 63 5.20 21.71 10.22
CA THR A 63 5.05 22.91 9.40
C THR A 63 3.73 22.78 8.63
N VAL A 64 2.78 23.65 8.95
CA VAL A 64 1.46 23.67 8.31
C VAL A 64 1.23 24.98 7.57
N GLN A 65 0.48 24.92 6.47
CA GLN A 65 0.05 26.08 5.73
C GLN A 65 -1.42 26.37 6.02
N SER A 66 -1.68 27.53 6.63
CA SER A 66 -3.01 28.07 6.91
C SER A 66 -3.15 29.39 6.15
N ASP A 67 -4.21 29.53 5.36
CA ASP A 67 -4.52 30.77 4.59
C ASP A 67 -3.35 31.30 3.75
N GLY A 68 -2.45 30.42 3.31
CA GLY A 68 -1.29 30.76 2.50
C GLY A 68 0.00 31.03 3.29
N GLU A 69 -0.07 31.14 4.61
CA GLU A 69 1.08 31.35 5.49
C GLU A 69 1.53 30.02 6.13
N ASN A 70 2.83 29.84 6.25
CA ASN A 70 3.40 28.70 6.95
C ASN A 70 3.57 29.02 8.43
N ARG A 71 3.17 28.09 9.29
CA ARG A 71 3.42 28.14 10.73
C ARG A 71 3.91 26.81 11.25
N ASP A 72 4.78 26.85 12.25
CA ASP A 72 5.29 25.65 12.90
C ASP A 72 4.53 25.41 14.21
N LEU A 73 4.14 24.15 14.42
CA LEU A 73 3.42 23.69 15.59
C LEU A 73 4.15 22.48 16.17
N THR A 74 4.35 22.45 17.49
CA THR A 74 4.90 21.26 18.14
C THR A 74 3.76 20.41 18.67
N ILE A 75 3.67 19.15 18.20
CA ILE A 75 2.63 18.22 18.56
C ILE A 75 3.26 16.94 19.10
N THR A 76 2.84 16.50 20.29
CA THR A 76 3.33 15.26 20.90
C THR A 76 2.28 14.16 20.71
N PRO A 77 2.56 13.11 19.91
CA PRO A 77 1.63 12.02 19.72
C PRO A 77 1.30 11.29 21.03
N GLN A 78 0.05 10.89 21.22
CA GLN A 78 -0.40 10.10 22.35
C GLN A 78 -0.63 8.66 21.96
N LEU A 79 -0.36 7.74 22.89
CA LEU A 79 -0.64 6.32 22.71
C LEU A 79 -2.15 6.09 22.82
N MET A 80 -2.74 5.64 21.72
CA MET A 80 -4.16 5.27 21.66
C MET A 80 -4.32 3.76 21.53
N ARG A 81 -5.43 3.25 22.06
CA ARG A 81 -5.82 1.85 21.93
C ARG A 81 -6.98 1.75 20.97
N ALA A 82 -6.91 0.82 20.04
CA ALA A 82 -8.03 0.44 19.20
C ALA A 82 -8.10 -1.08 19.13
N GLN A 83 -9.29 -1.60 18.86
CA GLN A 83 -9.45 -2.99 18.49
C GLN A 83 -9.27 -3.13 16.99
N ASP A 84 -8.44 -4.08 16.57
CA ASP A 84 -8.32 -4.43 15.16
C ASP A 84 -9.56 -5.19 14.67
N ALA A 85 -9.61 -5.51 13.38
CA ALA A 85 -10.71 -6.26 12.78
C ALA A 85 -10.90 -7.69 13.35
N ASN A 86 -9.94 -8.18 14.13
CA ASN A 86 -9.97 -9.49 14.80
C ASN A 86 -10.36 -9.37 16.28
N GLY A 87 -10.65 -8.14 16.78
CA GLY A 87 -10.96 -7.89 18.17
C GLY A 87 -9.73 -7.84 19.08
N GLN A 88 -8.51 -7.86 18.52
CA GLN A 88 -7.28 -7.72 19.30
C GLN A 88 -7.02 -6.25 19.61
N GLU A 89 -6.64 -5.94 20.85
CA GLU A 89 -6.22 -4.60 21.23
C GLU A 89 -4.87 -4.27 20.58
N THR A 90 -4.86 -3.28 19.71
CA THR A 90 -3.65 -2.69 19.15
C THR A 90 -3.40 -1.31 19.73
N GLN A 91 -2.14 -1.00 19.94
CA GLN A 91 -1.71 0.31 20.42
C GLN A 91 -1.01 1.04 19.28
N TYR A 92 -1.36 2.30 19.06
CA TYR A 92 -0.73 3.15 18.05
C TYR A 92 -0.63 4.60 18.54
N TYR A 93 0.35 5.31 18.02
CA TYR A 93 0.50 6.73 18.32
C TYR A 93 -0.37 7.56 17.39
N ALA A 94 -1.08 8.54 17.95
CA ALA A 94 -1.93 9.44 17.19
C ALA A 94 -1.89 10.85 17.75
N VAL A 95 -2.22 11.81 16.89
CA VAL A 95 -2.34 13.23 17.26
C VAL A 95 -3.80 13.71 17.21
N GLY A 96 -4.74 12.85 16.77
CA GLY A 96 -6.18 13.15 16.75
C GLY A 96 -6.64 13.96 15.54
N ILE A 97 -6.13 13.66 14.35
CA ILE A 97 -6.52 14.30 13.09
C ILE A 97 -6.99 13.28 12.05
N THR A 98 -7.85 13.73 11.14
CA THR A 98 -8.23 12.95 9.94
C THR A 98 -7.84 13.70 8.68
N CYS A 99 -7.66 12.98 7.58
CA CYS A 99 -7.42 13.60 6.27
C CYS A 99 -8.69 14.20 5.67
N ARG A 100 -8.53 15.23 4.87
CA ARG A 100 -9.59 15.72 3.99
C ARG A 100 -9.61 14.90 2.70
N ILE A 101 -10.78 14.41 2.32
CA ILE A 101 -11.00 13.74 1.04
C ILE A 101 -11.29 14.80 -0.02
N SER A 102 -10.60 14.72 -1.14
CA SER A 102 -10.80 15.59 -2.31
C SER A 102 -11.40 14.79 -3.46
N HIS A 103 -12.38 15.37 -4.15
CA HIS A 103 -13.03 14.78 -5.33
C HIS A 103 -12.65 15.51 -6.63
N ASN A 104 -11.57 16.31 -6.63
CA ASN A 104 -11.12 17.01 -7.82
C ASN A 104 -10.52 16.03 -8.84
N PRO A 105 -11.12 15.82 -10.03
CA PRO A 105 -10.70 14.80 -10.99
C PRO A 105 -9.29 15.03 -11.53
N LEU A 106 -8.87 16.27 -11.72
CA LEU A 106 -7.53 16.58 -12.22
C LEU A 106 -6.45 16.26 -11.19
N LYS A 107 -6.71 16.59 -9.92
CA LYS A 107 -5.80 16.24 -8.83
C LYS A 107 -5.84 14.73 -8.51
N ALA A 108 -6.97 14.05 -8.76
CA ALA A 108 -7.10 12.61 -8.59
C ALA A 108 -6.15 11.83 -9.52
N ILE A 109 -5.91 12.31 -10.74
CA ILE A 109 -4.96 11.68 -11.67
C ILE A 109 -3.55 11.72 -11.09
N ALA A 110 -3.09 12.89 -10.64
CA ALA A 110 -1.76 13.04 -10.06
C ALA A 110 -1.60 12.23 -8.75
N ALA A 111 -2.56 12.35 -7.84
CA ALA A 111 -2.55 11.63 -6.57
C ALA A 111 -2.59 10.11 -6.77
N GLY A 112 -3.43 9.63 -7.69
CA GLY A 112 -3.52 8.21 -8.00
C GLY A 112 -2.25 7.67 -8.68
N THR A 113 -1.58 8.46 -9.57
CA THR A 113 -0.27 8.07 -10.13
C THR A 113 0.76 7.90 -9.02
N GLN A 114 0.83 8.87 -8.12
CA GLN A 114 1.73 8.82 -6.97
C GLN A 114 1.46 7.60 -6.09
N THR A 115 0.19 7.38 -5.74
CA THR A 115 -0.22 6.22 -4.92
C THR A 115 0.12 4.89 -5.61
N THR A 116 -0.22 4.74 -6.90
CA THR A 116 0.09 3.54 -7.66
C THR A 116 1.60 3.30 -7.73
N TRP A 117 2.39 4.35 -7.97
CA TRP A 117 3.85 4.26 -7.99
C TRP A 117 4.43 3.82 -6.64
N ASN A 118 3.96 4.42 -5.54
CA ASN A 118 4.39 4.05 -4.19
C ASN A 118 4.00 2.60 -3.86
N MET A 119 2.77 2.18 -4.16
CA MET A 119 2.33 0.79 -3.99
C MET A 119 3.19 -0.18 -4.81
N THR A 120 3.51 0.17 -6.07
CA THR A 120 4.37 -0.65 -6.92
C THR A 120 5.77 -0.81 -6.31
N LYS A 121 6.37 0.28 -5.82
CA LYS A 121 7.67 0.20 -5.12
C LYS A 121 7.62 -0.69 -3.89
N THR A 122 6.58 -0.54 -3.07
CA THR A 122 6.40 -1.37 -1.86
C THR A 122 6.27 -2.85 -2.23
N MET A 123 5.55 -3.18 -3.31
CA MET A 123 5.44 -4.55 -3.79
C MET A 123 6.78 -5.12 -4.25
N PHE A 124 7.57 -4.36 -5.02
CA PHE A 124 8.91 -4.80 -5.41
C PHE A 124 9.85 -4.95 -4.21
N SER A 125 9.74 -4.06 -3.20
CA SER A 125 10.50 -4.18 -1.95
C SER A 125 10.12 -5.46 -1.21
N ALA A 126 8.83 -5.75 -1.05
CA ALA A 126 8.34 -6.95 -0.39
C ALA A 126 8.79 -8.24 -1.11
N LEU A 127 8.78 -8.24 -2.45
CA LEU A 127 9.32 -9.34 -3.25
C LEU A 127 10.83 -9.51 -3.07
N GLY A 128 11.57 -8.40 -2.97
CA GLY A 128 13.00 -8.39 -2.65
C GLY A 128 13.29 -8.96 -1.26
N ASP A 129 12.49 -8.59 -0.27
CA ASP A 129 12.62 -9.08 1.10
C ASP A 129 12.31 -10.58 1.18
N LEU A 130 11.31 -11.04 0.43
CA LEU A 130 11.00 -12.46 0.30
C LEU A 130 12.16 -13.23 -0.38
N ALA A 131 12.71 -12.70 -1.47
CA ALA A 131 13.83 -13.33 -2.19
C ALA A 131 15.11 -13.37 -1.37
N THR A 132 15.32 -12.41 -0.47
CA THR A 132 16.48 -12.36 0.45
C THR A 132 16.26 -13.09 1.77
N GLY A 133 15.08 -13.70 1.98
CA GLY A 133 14.73 -14.40 3.23
C GLY A 133 14.50 -13.49 4.43
N ARG A 134 14.28 -12.18 4.19
CA ARG A 134 13.93 -11.20 5.25
C ARG A 134 12.46 -11.22 5.62
N ALA A 135 11.61 -11.66 4.70
CA ALA A 135 10.19 -11.89 4.93
C ALA A 135 9.90 -13.39 4.97
N ASN A 136 8.95 -13.80 5.81
CA ASN A 136 8.53 -15.19 5.87
C ASN A 136 7.53 -15.50 4.74
N ALA A 137 7.67 -16.70 4.13
CA ALA A 137 6.68 -17.17 3.16
C ALA A 137 5.27 -17.31 3.77
N ASP A 138 5.20 -17.42 5.08
CA ASP A 138 3.95 -17.47 5.84
C ASP A 138 3.18 -16.15 5.82
N ASP A 139 3.82 -15.03 5.53
CA ASP A 139 3.16 -13.72 5.39
C ASP A 139 2.43 -13.56 4.05
N LEU A 140 2.64 -14.49 3.11
CA LEU A 140 1.93 -14.50 1.84
C LEU A 140 0.47 -14.94 2.03
N SER A 141 -0.44 -14.10 1.57
CA SER A 141 -1.85 -14.45 1.47
C SER A 141 -2.13 -15.12 0.13
N GLY A 142 -2.66 -16.32 0.18
CA GLY A 142 -3.09 -17.05 -1.01
C GLY A 142 -4.54 -16.73 -1.42
N PRO A 143 -5.10 -17.54 -2.34
CA PRO A 143 -6.46 -17.33 -2.84
C PRO A 143 -7.54 -17.31 -1.74
N VAL A 144 -7.37 -18.11 -0.70
CA VAL A 144 -8.32 -18.17 0.42
C VAL A 144 -8.22 -16.93 1.30
N GLY A 145 -7.01 -16.45 1.59
CA GLY A 145 -6.79 -15.19 2.29
C GLY A 145 -7.35 -13.99 1.53
N MET A 146 -7.25 -13.97 0.19
CA MET A 146 -7.89 -12.94 -0.64
C MET A 146 -9.41 -12.95 -0.53
N VAL A 147 -10.07 -14.12 -0.54
CA VAL A 147 -11.52 -14.24 -0.37
C VAL A 147 -11.95 -13.68 0.99
N GLN A 148 -11.20 -13.94 2.06
CA GLN A 148 -11.46 -13.36 3.37
C GLN A 148 -11.34 -11.84 3.37
N MET A 149 -10.28 -11.31 2.73
CA MET A 149 -10.09 -9.88 2.61
C MET A 149 -11.26 -9.22 1.89
N VAL A 150 -11.75 -9.82 0.79
CA VAL A 150 -12.95 -9.37 0.07
C VAL A 150 -14.18 -9.42 0.97
N SER A 151 -14.38 -10.51 1.69
CA SER A 151 -15.55 -10.69 2.56
C SER A 151 -15.60 -9.66 3.69
N ARG A 152 -14.48 -9.41 4.36
CA ARG A 152 -14.38 -8.37 5.39
C ARG A 152 -14.55 -6.96 4.83
N THR A 153 -14.06 -6.72 3.61
CA THR A 153 -14.18 -5.42 2.93
C THR A 153 -15.63 -5.07 2.61
N SER A 154 -16.53 -6.07 2.50
CA SER A 154 -17.96 -5.86 2.24
C SER A 154 -18.67 -4.97 3.27
N GLU A 155 -18.18 -4.95 4.49
CA GLU A 155 -18.73 -4.14 5.59
C GLU A 155 -18.37 -2.65 5.48
N TYR A 156 -17.33 -2.31 4.70
CA TYR A 156 -16.80 -0.95 4.58
C TYR A 156 -17.32 -0.16 3.36
N GLY A 157 -18.20 -0.76 2.55
CA GLY A 157 -18.87 -0.10 1.42
C GLY A 157 -18.07 -0.05 0.11
N TRP A 158 -18.67 0.53 -0.93
CA TRP A 158 -18.18 0.51 -2.32
C TRP A 158 -16.78 1.10 -2.53
N VAL A 159 -16.37 2.06 -1.70
CA VAL A 159 -15.04 2.70 -1.78
C VAL A 159 -13.94 1.66 -1.56
N TYR A 160 -14.12 0.80 -0.57
CA TYR A 160 -13.15 -0.24 -0.23
C TYR A 160 -13.09 -1.34 -1.29
N TYR A 161 -14.22 -1.69 -1.93
CA TYR A 161 -14.20 -2.59 -3.08
C TYR A 161 -13.39 -2.03 -4.25
N GLY A 162 -13.53 -0.73 -4.53
CA GLY A 162 -12.74 -0.05 -5.55
C GLY A 162 -11.24 -0.11 -5.23
N PHE A 163 -10.86 0.20 -3.98
CA PHE A 163 -9.47 0.12 -3.52
C PHE A 163 -8.92 -1.30 -3.61
N LEU A 164 -9.68 -2.30 -3.15
CA LEU A 164 -9.28 -3.71 -3.21
C LEU A 164 -9.10 -4.17 -4.66
N THR A 165 -9.98 -3.76 -5.56
CA THR A 165 -9.85 -4.06 -7.00
C THR A 165 -8.55 -3.50 -7.56
N ILE A 166 -8.21 -2.24 -7.24
CA ILE A 166 -6.94 -1.62 -7.66
C ILE A 166 -5.75 -2.40 -7.11
N LEU A 167 -5.79 -2.80 -5.84
CA LEU A 167 -4.73 -3.55 -5.19
C LEU A 167 -4.52 -4.92 -5.86
N ILE A 168 -5.60 -5.66 -6.14
CA ILE A 168 -5.53 -6.96 -6.82
C ILE A 168 -4.99 -6.82 -8.24
N CYS A 169 -5.48 -5.84 -9.01
CA CYS A 169 -5.00 -5.57 -10.37
C CYS A 169 -3.51 -5.20 -10.38
N LEU A 170 -3.07 -4.36 -9.44
CA LEU A 170 -1.68 -3.96 -9.33
C LEU A 170 -0.78 -5.14 -8.94
N ASN A 171 -1.23 -5.96 -7.98
CA ASN A 171 -0.52 -7.15 -7.55
C ASN A 171 -0.34 -8.14 -8.73
N LEU A 172 -1.41 -8.39 -9.48
CA LEU A 172 -1.37 -9.26 -10.66
C LEU A 172 -0.42 -8.70 -11.74
N ALA A 173 -0.44 -7.38 -11.97
CA ALA A 173 0.46 -6.75 -12.94
C ALA A 173 1.94 -6.86 -12.52
N VAL A 174 2.25 -6.61 -11.24
CA VAL A 174 3.63 -6.71 -10.70
C VAL A 174 4.13 -8.15 -10.76
N ILE A 175 3.31 -9.13 -10.35
CA ILE A 175 3.68 -10.55 -10.42
C ILE A 175 3.93 -10.97 -11.88
N ASN A 176 3.06 -10.58 -12.81
CA ASN A 176 3.22 -10.92 -14.22
C ASN A 176 4.46 -10.29 -14.86
N MET A 177 4.97 -9.19 -14.33
CA MET A 177 6.23 -8.56 -14.78
C MET A 177 7.48 -9.24 -14.23
N LEU A 178 7.36 -10.16 -13.26
CA LEU A 178 8.51 -10.89 -12.74
C LEU A 178 9.17 -11.75 -13.84
N PRO A 179 10.51 -11.85 -13.84
CA PRO A 179 11.26 -12.64 -14.81
C PRO A 179 11.17 -14.14 -14.53
N LEU A 180 9.94 -14.65 -14.36
CA LEU A 180 9.68 -16.05 -14.06
C LEU A 180 9.07 -16.76 -15.26
N PRO A 181 9.42 -18.04 -15.49
CA PRO A 181 8.74 -18.86 -16.49
C PRO A 181 7.24 -18.93 -16.22
N ALA A 182 6.45 -19.07 -17.28
CA ALA A 182 4.99 -19.06 -17.29
C ALA A 182 4.32 -17.69 -17.07
N LEU A 183 5.05 -16.64 -16.72
CA LEU A 183 4.58 -15.26 -16.62
C LEU A 183 5.03 -14.43 -17.84
N ASP A 184 4.39 -13.28 -18.07
CA ASP A 184 4.69 -12.40 -19.20
C ASP A 184 6.14 -11.85 -19.12
N GLY A 185 6.62 -11.55 -17.89
CA GLY A 185 8.00 -11.13 -17.68
C GLY A 185 9.03 -12.16 -18.14
N GLY A 186 8.74 -13.45 -18.01
CA GLY A 186 9.56 -14.52 -18.56
C GLY A 186 9.64 -14.48 -20.08
N ARG A 187 8.52 -14.20 -20.77
CA ARG A 187 8.49 -14.02 -22.23
C ARG A 187 9.29 -12.80 -22.67
N ILE A 188 9.18 -11.70 -21.94
CA ILE A 188 9.98 -10.49 -22.20
C ILE A 188 11.47 -10.80 -22.15
N LEU A 189 11.94 -11.64 -21.21
CA LEU A 189 13.34 -12.06 -21.17
C LEU A 189 13.79 -12.81 -22.42
N PHE A 190 12.96 -13.72 -22.96
CA PHE A 190 13.29 -14.43 -24.21
C PHE A 190 13.38 -13.47 -25.40
N VAL A 191 12.47 -12.49 -25.47
CA VAL A 191 12.51 -11.45 -26.51
C VAL A 191 13.77 -10.60 -26.38
N LEU A 192 14.08 -10.12 -25.16
CA LEU A 192 15.29 -9.34 -24.90
C LEU A 192 16.57 -10.14 -25.22
N PHE A 193 16.63 -11.41 -24.85
CA PHE A 193 17.74 -12.28 -25.20
C PHE A 193 17.92 -12.37 -26.72
N THR A 194 16.82 -12.56 -27.47
CA THR A 194 16.83 -12.62 -28.93
C THR A 194 17.31 -11.29 -29.54
N MET A 195 16.85 -10.15 -28.98
CA MET A 195 17.28 -8.82 -29.44
C MET A 195 18.77 -8.56 -29.23
N ILE A 196 19.32 -8.98 -28.09
CA ILE A 196 20.72 -8.73 -27.72
C ILE A 196 21.66 -9.68 -28.46
N THR A 197 21.31 -10.97 -28.55
CA THR A 197 22.18 -12.00 -29.11
C THR A 197 22.00 -12.25 -30.61
N GLY A 198 20.88 -11.77 -31.19
CA GLY A 198 20.49 -12.10 -32.56
C GLY A 198 20.07 -13.56 -32.76
N LYS A 199 20.09 -14.40 -31.71
CA LYS A 199 19.78 -15.82 -31.78
C LYS A 199 18.38 -16.07 -31.25
N LYS A 200 17.52 -16.66 -32.07
CA LYS A 200 16.17 -17.08 -31.63
C LYS A 200 16.27 -18.32 -30.74
N VAL A 201 15.62 -18.27 -29.58
CA VAL A 201 15.40 -19.47 -28.76
C VAL A 201 14.41 -20.37 -29.50
N SER A 202 14.63 -21.68 -29.48
CA SER A 202 13.69 -22.59 -30.14
C SER A 202 12.36 -22.64 -29.38
N GLU A 203 11.25 -22.71 -30.13
CA GLU A 203 9.89 -22.78 -29.54
C GLU A 203 9.73 -23.95 -28.56
N LYS A 204 10.44 -25.07 -28.81
CA LYS A 204 10.45 -26.23 -27.91
C LYS A 204 11.08 -25.90 -26.55
N VAL A 205 12.20 -25.17 -26.55
CA VAL A 205 12.88 -24.78 -25.30
C VAL A 205 12.03 -23.78 -24.53
N GLU A 206 11.50 -22.76 -25.22
CA GLU A 206 10.61 -21.76 -24.60
C GLU A 206 9.37 -22.45 -24.01
N GLY A 207 8.71 -23.32 -24.78
CA GLY A 207 7.53 -24.07 -24.30
C GLY A 207 7.85 -24.96 -23.10
N THR A 208 8.98 -25.68 -23.11
CA THR A 208 9.37 -26.53 -21.98
C THR A 208 9.62 -25.71 -20.71
N VAL A 209 10.34 -24.59 -20.83
CA VAL A 209 10.60 -23.69 -19.69
C VAL A 209 9.31 -23.12 -19.12
N HIS A 210 8.35 -22.75 -19.98
CA HIS A 210 7.04 -22.28 -19.53
C HIS A 210 6.22 -23.37 -18.82
N ILE A 211 6.24 -24.61 -19.31
CA ILE A 211 5.53 -25.75 -18.66
C ILE A 211 6.14 -26.01 -17.27
N ILE A 212 7.47 -26.05 -17.16
CA ILE A 212 8.14 -26.24 -15.86
C ILE A 212 7.78 -25.11 -14.90
N GLY A 213 7.80 -23.87 -15.37
CA GLY A 213 7.40 -22.71 -14.56
C GLY A 213 5.94 -22.79 -14.10
N LEU A 214 5.04 -23.21 -14.99
CA LEU A 214 3.62 -23.40 -14.64
C LEU A 214 3.43 -24.44 -13.55
N VAL A 215 4.12 -25.58 -13.65
CA VAL A 215 4.05 -26.65 -12.63
C VAL A 215 4.57 -26.15 -11.27
N LEU A 216 5.67 -25.39 -11.27
CA LEU A 216 6.22 -24.79 -10.06
C LEU A 216 5.26 -23.78 -9.43
N LEU A 217 4.64 -22.92 -10.25
CA LEU A 217 3.66 -21.93 -9.76
C LEU A 217 2.41 -22.61 -9.20
N LEU A 218 1.92 -23.69 -9.83
CA LEU A 218 0.80 -24.46 -9.32
C LEU A 218 1.17 -25.15 -7.98
N ALA A 219 2.36 -25.71 -7.87
CA ALA A 219 2.83 -26.30 -6.62
C ALA A 219 2.93 -25.24 -5.50
N LEU A 220 3.47 -24.05 -5.80
CA LEU A 220 3.52 -22.95 -4.86
C LEU A 220 2.12 -22.49 -4.44
N MET A 221 1.19 -22.35 -5.39
CA MET A 221 -0.20 -21.98 -5.12
C MET A 221 -0.88 -22.99 -4.18
N LEU A 222 -0.68 -24.27 -4.41
CA LEU A 222 -1.21 -25.33 -3.53
C LEU A 222 -0.59 -25.26 -2.14
N TYR A 223 0.71 -25.00 -2.04
CA TYR A 223 1.40 -24.83 -0.76
C TYR A 223 0.84 -23.66 0.05
N VAL A 224 0.71 -22.47 -0.59
CA VAL A 224 0.17 -21.27 0.06
C VAL A 224 -1.31 -21.47 0.44
N THR A 225 -2.12 -22.07 -0.45
CA THR A 225 -3.53 -22.37 -0.15
C THR A 225 -3.68 -23.32 1.05
N LYS A 226 -2.82 -24.33 1.15
CA LYS A 226 -2.77 -25.19 2.33
C LYS A 226 -2.53 -24.38 3.60
N ASN A 227 -1.54 -23.48 3.57
CA ASN A 227 -1.18 -22.63 4.72
C ASN A 227 -2.32 -21.70 5.12
N ASP A 228 -3.00 -21.08 4.14
CA ASP A 228 -4.21 -20.25 4.37
C ASP A 228 -5.31 -21.04 5.09
N ILE A 229 -5.57 -22.28 4.65
CA ILE A 229 -6.59 -23.15 5.27
C ILE A 229 -6.22 -23.50 6.71
N PHE A 230 -4.96 -23.81 6.99
CA PHE A 230 -4.53 -24.09 8.36
C PHE A 230 -4.68 -22.88 9.28
N ARG A 231 -4.44 -21.67 8.79
CA ARG A 231 -4.68 -20.42 9.54
C ARG A 231 -6.17 -20.16 9.84
N LEU A 232 -7.05 -20.73 9.03
CA LEU A 232 -8.50 -20.60 9.21
C LEU A 232 -9.09 -21.52 10.27
N ILE A 233 -8.46 -22.69 10.43
CA ILE A 233 -8.99 -23.79 11.25
C ILE A 233 -8.33 -23.82 12.64
N GLY A 234 -7.12 -23.26 12.78
CA GLY A 234 -6.34 -23.18 14.01
C GLY A 234 -6.43 -21.86 14.69
#